data_05115d7dd989ee9739d6e2b2b4e8881f
#
_entry.id   05115d7dd989ee9739d6e2b2b4e8881f
#
_cell.length_a   1.000
_cell.length_b   1.000
_cell.length_c   1.000
_cell.angle_alpha   90.00
_cell.angle_beta   90.00
_cell.angle_gamma   90.00
#
_symmetry.space_group_name_H-M   'P 1'
#
loop_
_entity.id
_entity.type
_entity.pdbx_description
1 polymer ?
#
loop_
_entity_poly.entity_id
_entity_poly.type
_entity_poly.pdbx_seq_one_letter_code
_entity_poly.pdbx_strand_id
1 'polypeptide(L)'
;MNIELLPQAAHTPQVYVGTYRKYNNGNLDGKWLDLEDFQTAADFWQRCKEIHSDEVDPEIMIQDHEYCREWVYRETVDDRVFEWLQLDEEDQHLVEAWMELGGLPNDQTIAEAVRAASDSYIGQAGTFLEYAEATAEDIGPLSGGTYASDLEMELSTCETSHGVYIFR
;
A
#
# COMPACT_ATOMS: atom_id res chain seq x y z
N MET A 1 -7.43 -36.20 -4.88
CA MET A 1 -6.14 -35.56 -5.17
C MET A 1 -6.13 -34.23 -4.44
N ASN A 2 -5.47 -34.16 -3.29
CA ASN A 2 -5.35 -32.92 -2.52
C ASN A 2 -4.36 -32.03 -3.28
N ILE A 3 -4.82 -30.94 -3.82
CA ILE A 3 -3.95 -29.85 -4.25
C ILE A 3 -3.52 -29.18 -2.95
N GLU A 4 -2.31 -29.51 -2.49
CA GLU A 4 -1.61 -28.77 -1.47
C GLU A 4 -1.37 -27.38 -2.06
N LEU A 5 -2.17 -26.40 -1.63
CA LEU A 5 -1.88 -24.99 -1.88
C LEU A 5 -0.53 -24.72 -1.22
N LEU A 6 0.50 -24.59 -2.04
CA LEU A 6 1.78 -24.05 -1.59
C LEU A 6 1.49 -22.72 -0.91
N PRO A 7 2.04 -22.45 0.29
CA PRO A 7 1.89 -21.16 0.88
C PRO A 7 2.37 -20.13 -0.14
N GLN A 8 1.50 -19.17 -0.50
CA GLN A 8 1.94 -18.00 -1.25
C GLN A 8 3.11 -17.42 -0.47
N ALA A 9 4.27 -17.34 -1.13
CA ALA A 9 5.41 -16.64 -0.54
C ALA A 9 4.91 -15.25 -0.11
N ALA A 10 5.01 -14.95 1.17
CA ALA A 10 4.65 -13.64 1.66
C ALA A 10 5.43 -12.62 0.82
N HIS A 11 4.71 -11.76 0.12
CA HIS A 11 5.31 -10.71 -0.69
C HIS A 11 5.75 -9.60 0.25
N THR A 12 6.98 -9.72 0.74
CA THR A 12 7.56 -8.78 1.69
C THR A 12 8.00 -7.50 0.98
N PRO A 13 7.59 -6.32 1.45
CA PRO A 13 8.01 -5.05 0.87
C PRO A 13 9.51 -4.83 1.05
N GLN A 14 10.25 -4.69 -0.07
CA GLN A 14 11.71 -4.58 -0.09
C GLN A 14 12.16 -3.40 -0.95
N VAL A 15 13.29 -2.82 -0.57
CA VAL A 15 13.95 -1.77 -1.36
C VAL A 15 15.43 -2.08 -1.57
N TYR A 16 15.95 -1.76 -2.76
CA TYR A 16 17.37 -1.83 -3.05
C TYR A 16 18.04 -0.48 -2.77
N VAL A 17 18.92 -0.48 -1.77
CA VAL A 17 19.54 0.74 -1.23
C VAL A 17 20.94 0.91 -1.78
N GLY A 18 21.18 1.98 -2.51
CA GLY A 18 22.46 2.44 -2.98
C GLY A 18 22.78 3.87 -2.51
N THR A 19 23.73 4.52 -3.16
CA THR A 19 24.01 5.95 -2.99
C THR A 19 24.12 6.66 -4.32
N TYR A 20 23.75 7.95 -4.38
CA TYR A 20 23.92 8.77 -5.58
C TYR A 20 25.37 8.83 -6.05
N ARG A 21 26.33 8.88 -5.11
CA ARG A 21 27.75 8.90 -5.44
C ARG A 21 28.21 7.65 -6.17
N LYS A 22 27.83 6.45 -5.68
CA LYS A 22 28.14 5.17 -6.31
C LYS A 22 27.48 5.09 -7.68
N TYR A 23 26.19 5.38 -7.75
CA TYR A 23 25.41 5.36 -8.97
C TYR A 23 26.04 6.25 -10.06
N ASN A 24 26.36 7.51 -9.74
CA ASN A 24 26.95 8.46 -10.68
C ASN A 24 28.35 8.03 -11.17
N ASN A 25 29.06 7.19 -10.41
CA ASN A 25 30.34 6.60 -10.80
C ASN A 25 30.20 5.25 -11.51
N GLY A 26 28.97 4.84 -11.87
CA GLY A 26 28.71 3.56 -12.54
C GLY A 26 28.81 2.34 -11.63
N ASN A 27 28.84 2.54 -10.32
CA ASN A 27 28.85 1.49 -9.31
C ASN A 27 27.44 1.32 -8.76
N LEU A 28 26.86 0.13 -8.97
CA LEU A 28 25.51 -0.23 -8.51
C LEU A 28 25.55 -1.03 -7.19
N ASP A 29 26.66 -1.03 -6.48
CA ASP A 29 26.78 -1.75 -5.20
C ASP A 29 25.80 -1.17 -4.18
N GLY A 30 24.92 -2.03 -3.73
CA GLY A 30 23.88 -1.74 -2.76
C GLY A 30 23.40 -3.01 -2.07
N LYS A 31 22.31 -2.91 -1.36
CA LYS A 31 21.71 -4.03 -0.65
C LYS A 31 20.19 -3.96 -0.66
N TRP A 32 19.56 -5.11 -0.85
CA TRP A 32 18.14 -5.27 -0.56
C TRP A 32 17.90 -5.21 0.95
N LEU A 33 16.96 -4.40 1.36
CA LEU A 33 16.44 -4.34 2.73
C LEU A 33 14.96 -4.62 2.72
N ASP A 34 14.55 -5.50 3.61
CA ASP A 34 13.17 -5.78 3.93
C ASP A 34 12.64 -4.68 4.86
N LEU A 35 11.55 -4.02 4.49
CA LEU A 35 11.01 -2.92 5.29
C LEU A 35 10.37 -3.41 6.60
N GLU A 36 9.93 -4.67 6.66
CA GLU A 36 9.37 -5.28 7.88
C GLU A 36 10.41 -5.50 8.98
N ASP A 37 11.71 -5.50 8.63
CA ASP A 37 12.81 -5.62 9.60
C ASP A 37 12.95 -4.37 10.49
N PHE A 38 12.26 -3.27 10.18
CA PHE A 38 12.40 -1.98 10.86
C PHE A 38 11.11 -1.54 11.54
N GLN A 39 11.21 -1.10 12.77
CA GLN A 39 10.06 -0.57 13.51
C GLN A 39 9.83 0.92 13.24
N THR A 40 10.89 1.64 12.88
CA THR A 40 10.84 3.08 12.62
C THR A 40 11.63 3.48 11.39
N ALA A 41 11.24 4.59 10.78
CA ALA A 41 12.01 5.22 9.71
C ALA A 41 13.45 5.53 10.14
N ALA A 42 13.66 5.96 11.39
CA ALA A 42 14.98 6.28 11.90
C ALA A 42 15.92 5.06 11.88
N ASP A 43 15.42 3.88 12.29
CA ASP A 43 16.20 2.63 12.29
C ASP A 43 16.57 2.24 10.84
N PHE A 44 15.61 2.36 9.91
CA PHE A 44 15.85 2.10 8.50
C PHE A 44 16.92 3.02 7.90
N TRP A 45 16.79 4.34 8.06
CA TRP A 45 17.74 5.30 7.51
C TRP A 45 19.13 5.18 8.15
N GLN A 46 19.21 4.84 9.44
CA GLN A 46 20.46 4.51 10.08
C GLN A 46 21.11 3.28 9.45
N ARG A 47 20.33 2.21 9.22
CA ARG A 47 20.83 1.00 8.56
C ARG A 47 21.32 1.27 7.15
N CYS A 48 20.61 2.10 6.39
CA CYS A 48 21.07 2.54 5.06
C CYS A 48 22.45 3.20 5.11
N LYS A 49 22.69 4.09 6.07
CA LYS A 49 24.00 4.74 6.26
C LYS A 49 25.10 3.76 6.68
N GLU A 50 24.79 2.79 7.53
CA GLU A 50 25.74 1.75 7.95
C GLU A 50 26.21 0.87 6.79
N ILE A 51 25.31 0.51 5.86
CA ILE A 51 25.65 -0.28 4.66
C ILE A 51 26.67 0.46 3.79
N HIS A 52 26.59 1.79 3.77
CA HIS A 52 27.43 2.67 2.97
C HIS A 52 28.44 3.46 3.80
N SER A 53 28.91 2.88 4.93
CA SER A 53 29.89 3.47 5.84
C SER A 53 31.28 3.70 5.23
N ASP A 54 31.52 3.21 4.02
CA ASP A 54 32.67 3.55 3.17
C ASP A 54 32.63 5.00 2.63
N GLU A 55 31.47 5.66 2.73
CA GLU A 55 31.30 7.08 2.44
C GLU A 55 31.16 7.90 3.73
N VAL A 56 31.76 9.10 3.75
CA VAL A 56 31.77 9.96 4.96
C VAL A 56 30.37 10.47 5.31
N ASP A 57 29.55 10.77 4.30
CA ASP A 57 28.14 11.18 4.44
C ASP A 57 27.37 10.64 3.23
N PRO A 58 26.93 9.38 3.31
CA PRO A 58 26.27 8.73 2.17
C PRO A 58 24.91 9.36 1.90
N GLU A 59 24.74 9.90 0.70
CA GLU A 59 23.45 10.34 0.18
C GLU A 59 22.69 9.14 -0.38
N ILE A 60 21.75 8.64 0.40
CA ILE A 60 21.03 7.40 0.12
C ILE A 60 20.12 7.55 -1.09
N MET A 61 20.10 6.53 -1.94
CA MET A 61 19.26 6.40 -3.13
C MET A 61 18.56 5.05 -3.11
N ILE A 62 17.24 5.06 -3.19
CA ILE A 62 16.45 3.85 -3.44
C ILE A 62 16.46 3.59 -4.94
N GLN A 63 17.19 2.56 -5.37
CA GLN A 63 17.42 2.27 -6.77
C GLN A 63 16.39 1.31 -7.37
N ASP A 64 15.77 0.49 -6.52
CA ASP A 64 14.74 -0.47 -6.92
C ASP A 64 13.84 -0.82 -5.73
N HIS A 65 12.67 -1.39 -6.00
CA HIS A 65 11.72 -1.79 -4.95
C HIS A 65 10.83 -2.96 -5.41
N GLU A 66 10.40 -3.76 -4.46
CA GLU A 66 9.43 -4.84 -4.65
C GLU A 66 8.33 -4.76 -3.60
N TYR A 67 7.06 -4.92 -4.01
CA TYR A 67 5.86 -4.97 -3.15
C TYR A 67 5.62 -3.74 -2.24
N CYS A 68 6.17 -2.59 -2.61
CA CYS A 68 6.01 -1.33 -1.85
C CYS A 68 5.98 -0.10 -2.76
N ARG A 69 5.44 -0.24 -3.98
CA ARG A 69 5.41 0.82 -5.00
C ARG A 69 4.78 2.11 -4.50
N GLU A 70 3.72 2.02 -3.74
CA GLU A 70 2.95 3.14 -3.22
C GLU A 70 3.76 3.96 -2.22
N TRP A 71 4.76 3.33 -1.60
CA TRP A 71 5.62 3.91 -0.55
C TRP A 71 6.96 4.42 -1.07
N VAL A 72 7.26 4.25 -2.37
CA VAL A 72 8.52 4.73 -2.98
C VAL A 72 8.23 5.85 -3.98
N TYR A 73 8.82 7.01 -3.74
CA TYR A 73 8.68 8.18 -4.60
C TYR A 73 10.02 8.87 -4.80
N ARG A 74 10.41 9.13 -6.06
CA ARG A 74 11.65 9.83 -6.41
C ARG A 74 12.87 9.29 -5.68
N GLU A 75 13.09 7.99 -5.74
CA GLU A 75 14.28 7.33 -5.18
C GLU A 75 14.40 7.43 -3.65
N THR A 76 13.28 7.65 -2.95
CA THR A 76 13.17 7.63 -1.50
C THR A 76 11.94 6.86 -1.03
N VAL A 77 11.96 6.42 0.21
CA VAL A 77 10.82 5.77 0.89
C VAL A 77 10.03 6.82 1.67
N ASP A 78 8.71 6.74 1.60
CA ASP A 78 7.83 7.49 2.50
C ASP A 78 7.92 6.88 3.91
N ASP A 79 8.39 7.66 4.87
CA ASP A 79 8.62 7.22 6.26
C ASP A 79 7.36 6.65 6.93
N ARG A 80 6.16 7.00 6.45
CA ARG A 80 4.88 6.50 6.96
C ARG A 80 4.65 5.02 6.71
N VAL A 81 5.41 4.40 5.77
CA VAL A 81 5.35 2.95 5.54
C VAL A 81 5.63 2.16 6.81
N PHE A 82 6.52 2.64 7.68
CA PHE A 82 6.86 1.94 8.92
C PHE A 82 5.72 1.99 9.95
N GLU A 83 4.88 3.03 9.94
CA GLU A 83 3.65 3.08 10.73
C GLU A 83 2.57 2.16 10.12
N TRP A 84 2.44 2.15 8.78
CA TRP A 84 1.50 1.29 8.07
C TRP A 84 1.82 -0.20 8.28
N LEU A 85 3.09 -0.60 8.26
CA LEU A 85 3.53 -1.98 8.52
C LEU A 85 3.22 -2.48 9.94
N GLN A 86 2.94 -1.57 10.90
CA GLN A 86 2.53 -1.94 12.26
C GLN A 86 1.01 -2.12 12.41
N LEU A 87 0.23 -1.80 11.40
CA LEU A 87 -1.22 -2.03 11.39
C LEU A 87 -1.52 -3.53 11.26
N ASP A 88 -2.72 -3.93 11.65
CA ASP A 88 -3.22 -5.24 11.27
C ASP A 88 -3.56 -5.29 9.77
N GLU A 89 -3.72 -6.50 9.25
CA GLU A 89 -3.91 -6.75 7.82
C GLU A 89 -5.16 -6.06 7.26
N GLU A 90 -6.23 -5.96 8.05
CA GLU A 90 -7.48 -5.31 7.64
C GLU A 90 -7.28 -3.81 7.45
N ASP A 91 -6.64 -3.14 8.40
CA ASP A 91 -6.31 -1.72 8.33
C ASP A 91 -5.26 -1.42 7.24
N GLN A 92 -4.30 -2.32 7.03
CA GLN A 92 -3.32 -2.18 5.93
C GLN A 92 -4.03 -2.14 4.57
N HIS A 93 -4.89 -3.11 4.29
CA HIS A 93 -5.64 -3.17 3.02
C HIS A 93 -6.60 -1.98 2.86
N LEU A 94 -7.23 -1.54 3.95
CA LEU A 94 -8.12 -0.38 3.93
C LEU A 94 -7.36 0.91 3.58
N VAL A 95 -6.18 1.11 4.16
CA VAL A 95 -5.32 2.27 3.87
C VAL A 95 -4.80 2.21 2.44
N GLU A 96 -4.39 1.05 1.93
CA GLU A 96 -3.98 0.89 0.53
C GLU A 96 -5.10 1.28 -0.45
N ALA A 97 -6.31 0.76 -0.23
CA ALA A 97 -7.46 1.12 -1.05
C ALA A 97 -7.78 2.62 -0.98
N TRP A 98 -7.63 3.23 0.20
CA TRP A 98 -7.81 4.66 0.41
C TRP A 98 -6.74 5.50 -0.31
N MET A 99 -5.49 5.05 -0.31
CA MET A 99 -4.39 5.70 -1.05
C MET A 99 -4.62 5.70 -2.56
N GLU A 100 -5.10 4.60 -3.13
CA GLU A 100 -5.45 4.49 -4.55
C GLU A 100 -6.51 5.53 -4.97
N LEU A 101 -7.40 5.89 -4.06
CA LEU A 101 -8.39 6.96 -4.26
C LEU A 101 -7.83 8.38 -4.01
N GLY A 102 -6.52 8.50 -3.73
CA GLY A 102 -5.87 9.77 -3.41
C GLY A 102 -6.09 10.24 -1.98
N GLY A 103 -6.50 9.33 -1.07
CA GLY A 103 -6.90 9.62 0.31
C GLY A 103 -5.76 9.73 1.32
N LEU A 104 -4.49 9.77 0.90
CA LEU A 104 -3.35 9.97 1.82
C LEU A 104 -2.48 11.17 1.38
N PRO A 105 -2.92 12.41 1.63
CA PRO A 105 -2.09 13.60 1.37
C PRO A 105 -0.79 13.57 2.20
N ASN A 106 0.22 14.31 1.74
CA ASN A 106 1.57 14.31 2.32
C ASN A 106 1.64 14.78 3.79
N ASP A 107 0.65 15.53 4.24
CA ASP A 107 0.55 16.08 5.59
C ASP A 107 -0.31 15.23 6.55
N GLN A 108 -0.84 14.10 6.08
CA GLN A 108 -1.68 13.21 6.86
C GLN A 108 -0.85 12.06 7.45
N THR A 109 -1.10 11.74 8.71
CA THR A 109 -0.54 10.56 9.40
C THR A 109 -1.30 9.29 9.03
N ILE A 110 -0.69 8.12 9.25
CA ILE A 110 -1.35 6.82 9.04
C ILE A 110 -2.58 6.67 9.93
N ALA A 111 -2.52 7.11 11.19
CA ALA A 111 -3.67 7.05 12.09
C ALA A 111 -4.86 7.91 11.62
N GLU A 112 -4.59 9.07 11.00
CA GLU A 112 -5.61 9.91 10.39
C GLU A 112 -6.15 9.28 9.10
N ALA A 113 -5.31 8.61 8.30
CA ALA A 113 -5.72 7.88 7.11
C ALA A 113 -6.64 6.70 7.47
N VAL A 114 -6.28 5.88 8.46
CA VAL A 114 -7.13 4.78 8.96
C VAL A 114 -8.50 5.31 9.39
N ARG A 115 -8.53 6.42 10.14
CA ARG A 115 -9.79 7.03 10.58
C ARG A 115 -10.62 7.51 9.40
N ALA A 116 -10.02 8.27 8.47
CA ALA A 116 -10.73 8.81 7.32
C ALA A 116 -11.26 7.70 6.39
N ALA A 117 -10.44 6.67 6.16
CA ALA A 117 -10.83 5.50 5.39
C ALA A 117 -11.99 4.76 6.06
N SER A 118 -11.90 4.49 7.38
CA SER A 118 -12.95 3.81 8.14
C SER A 118 -14.26 4.60 8.16
N ASP A 119 -14.19 5.93 8.32
CA ASP A 119 -15.38 6.80 8.31
C ASP A 119 -16.08 6.83 6.94
N SER A 120 -15.33 6.63 5.86
CA SER A 120 -15.83 6.62 4.48
C SER A 120 -16.16 5.23 3.97
N TYR A 121 -15.58 4.19 4.55
CA TYR A 121 -15.75 2.79 4.13
C TYR A 121 -17.17 2.30 4.41
N ILE A 122 -17.79 1.70 3.40
CA ILE A 122 -19.17 1.17 3.50
C ILE A 122 -19.28 -0.30 3.17
N GLY A 123 -18.27 -0.91 2.55
CA GLY A 123 -18.29 -2.34 2.26
C GLY A 123 -17.20 -2.82 1.33
N GLN A 124 -17.14 -4.14 1.19
CA GLN A 124 -16.23 -4.86 0.30
C GLN A 124 -16.99 -6.01 -0.36
N ALA A 125 -16.68 -6.28 -1.62
CA ALA A 125 -17.22 -7.41 -2.36
C ALA A 125 -16.16 -7.94 -3.35
N GLY A 126 -16.41 -9.10 -3.95
CA GLY A 126 -15.57 -9.61 -5.05
C GLY A 126 -15.63 -8.70 -6.27
N THR A 127 -16.83 -8.19 -6.57
CA THR A 127 -17.06 -7.22 -7.63
C THR A 127 -18.05 -6.14 -7.15
N PHE A 128 -18.02 -4.97 -7.80
CA PHE A 128 -19.00 -3.91 -7.51
C PHE A 128 -20.44 -4.35 -7.80
N LEU A 129 -20.64 -5.19 -8.83
CA LEU A 129 -21.97 -5.71 -9.16
C LEU A 129 -22.53 -6.60 -8.03
N GLU A 130 -21.71 -7.48 -7.45
CA GLU A 130 -22.12 -8.30 -6.29
C GLU A 130 -22.53 -7.43 -5.10
N TYR A 131 -21.81 -6.34 -4.84
CA TYR A 131 -22.19 -5.39 -3.80
C TYR A 131 -23.53 -4.72 -4.10
N ALA A 132 -23.73 -4.25 -5.33
CA ALA A 132 -24.97 -3.60 -5.76
C ALA A 132 -26.16 -4.57 -5.70
N GLU A 133 -26.00 -5.83 -6.11
CA GLU A 133 -27.03 -6.86 -6.01
C GLU A 133 -27.42 -7.16 -4.57
N ALA A 134 -26.42 -7.31 -3.68
CA ALA A 134 -26.67 -7.56 -2.26
C ALA A 134 -27.41 -6.41 -1.57
N THR A 135 -27.07 -5.16 -1.95
CA THR A 135 -27.74 -3.96 -1.38
C THR A 135 -29.11 -3.73 -1.98
N ALA A 136 -29.35 -4.17 -3.23
CA ALA A 136 -30.64 -4.02 -3.90
C ALA A 136 -31.73 -4.90 -3.29
N GLU A 137 -31.40 -6.03 -2.68
CA GLU A 137 -32.34 -6.90 -1.98
C GLU A 137 -33.04 -6.18 -0.81
N ASP A 138 -32.34 -5.25 -0.15
CA ASP A 138 -32.91 -4.45 0.95
C ASP A 138 -33.84 -3.32 0.49
N ILE A 139 -33.77 -2.90 -0.79
CA ILE A 139 -34.47 -1.74 -1.34
C ILE A 139 -35.71 -2.14 -2.19
N GLY A 140 -35.80 -3.43 -2.57
CA GLY A 140 -36.89 -3.96 -3.41
C GLY A 140 -36.60 -3.93 -4.93
N PRO A 141 -37.54 -4.37 -5.82
CA PRO A 141 -37.22 -4.76 -7.17
C PRO A 141 -36.97 -3.58 -8.11
N LEU A 142 -35.77 -3.02 -8.06
CA LEU A 142 -35.19 -2.25 -9.16
C LEU A 142 -34.34 -3.20 -9.99
N SER A 143 -34.39 -3.11 -11.32
CA SER A 143 -33.54 -3.94 -12.17
C SER A 143 -32.09 -3.70 -11.82
N GLY A 144 -31.37 -4.73 -11.35
CA GLY A 144 -30.04 -4.62 -10.78
C GLY A 144 -29.00 -3.83 -11.59
N GLY A 145 -29.15 -3.79 -12.94
CA GLY A 145 -28.28 -3.02 -13.81
C GLY A 145 -28.42 -1.50 -13.69
N THR A 146 -29.62 -0.97 -13.49
CA THR A 146 -29.87 0.47 -13.35
C THR A 146 -29.41 0.94 -11.95
N TYR A 147 -29.64 0.13 -10.92
CA TYR A 147 -29.26 0.42 -9.56
C TYR A 147 -27.72 0.43 -9.39
N ALA A 148 -27.02 -0.53 -9.98
CA ALA A 148 -25.55 -0.54 -9.95
C ALA A 148 -24.94 0.71 -10.61
N SER A 149 -25.51 1.15 -11.75
CA SER A 149 -25.06 2.36 -12.46
C SER A 149 -25.32 3.64 -11.66
N ASP A 150 -26.44 3.71 -10.95
CA ASP A 150 -26.76 4.86 -10.10
C ASP A 150 -25.82 4.91 -8.88
N LEU A 151 -25.54 3.76 -8.27
CA LEU A 151 -24.57 3.66 -7.15
C LEU A 151 -23.15 4.00 -7.58
N GLU A 152 -22.69 3.60 -8.77
CA GLU A 152 -21.37 3.95 -9.29
C GLU A 152 -21.15 5.47 -9.40
N MET A 153 -22.20 6.26 -9.57
CA MET A 153 -22.10 7.72 -9.62
C MET A 153 -22.00 8.36 -8.22
N GLU A 154 -22.43 7.66 -7.19
CA GLU A 154 -22.49 8.18 -5.81
C GLU A 154 -21.33 7.68 -4.92
N LEU A 155 -20.70 6.56 -5.30
CA LEU A 155 -19.70 5.87 -4.50
C LEU A 155 -18.33 5.86 -5.18
N SER A 156 -17.29 5.91 -4.38
CA SER A 156 -15.93 5.69 -4.82
C SER A 156 -15.55 4.23 -4.62
N THR A 157 -14.95 3.62 -5.64
CA THR A 157 -14.55 2.21 -5.58
C THR A 157 -13.07 2.05 -5.90
N CYS A 158 -12.42 1.12 -5.21
CA CYS A 158 -11.05 0.72 -5.48
C CYS A 158 -10.97 -0.80 -5.63
N GLU A 159 -10.46 -1.25 -6.77
CA GLU A 159 -10.17 -2.67 -7.03
C GLU A 159 -8.77 -3.00 -6.52
N THR A 160 -8.68 -3.96 -5.62
CA THR A 160 -7.44 -4.48 -5.08
C THR A 160 -7.31 -5.98 -5.32
N SER A 161 -6.17 -6.56 -4.98
CA SER A 161 -5.99 -8.02 -4.98
C SER A 161 -6.92 -8.75 -3.99
N HIS A 162 -7.53 -8.01 -3.05
CA HIS A 162 -8.43 -8.53 -2.00
C HIS A 162 -9.91 -8.28 -2.29
N GLY A 163 -10.24 -7.72 -3.46
CA GLY A 163 -11.60 -7.39 -3.90
C GLY A 163 -11.81 -5.91 -4.12
N VAL A 164 -13.07 -5.51 -4.25
CA VAL A 164 -13.48 -4.12 -4.45
C VAL A 164 -13.85 -3.50 -3.12
N TYR A 165 -13.12 -2.47 -2.71
CA TYR A 165 -13.43 -1.62 -1.55
C TYR A 165 -14.31 -0.46 -1.99
N ILE A 166 -15.32 -0.14 -1.17
CA ILE A 166 -16.37 0.82 -1.49
C ILE A 166 -16.45 1.89 -0.42
N PHE A 167 -16.38 3.14 -0.84
CA PHE A 167 -16.34 4.31 0.01
C PHE A 167 -17.42 5.33 -0.39
N ARG A 168 -17.81 6.17 0.57
CA ARG A 168 -18.77 7.26 0.37
C ARG A 168 -18.09 8.62 0.45
#